data_0050c5c050bedd278330a33c6a415569
#
_entry.id   0050c5c050bedd278330a33c6a415569
#
_cell.length_a   1.000
_cell.length_b   1.000
_cell.length_c   1.000
_cell.angle_alpha   90.00
_cell.angle_beta   90.00
_cell.angle_gamma   90.00
#
_symmetry.space_group_name_H-M   'P 1'
#
loop_
_entity.id
_entity.type
_entity.pdbx_description
1 polymer ?
#
loop_
_entity_poly.entity_id
_entity_poly.type
_entity_poly.pdbx_seq_one_letter_code
_entity_poly.pdbx_strand_id
1 'polypeptide(L)'
;MTTPLADADNPATGDGVAQLPENANRPLQEGERYEPYVPASQSPHEFTIKALFFGILFGILFGAANAYLGLRAGLTISTSIPVAVMTVAAFQALRKFGGSANILEANLAQTVGSASSSVASGVIFTLPALFLWGLHPSLLQMTSLAMAGGLIGILFMIPLRRFLIEREHGKLPYPEGTACAHVLVANEAGGSQARNVFIGLGAGAAYKALTGWARVLADEAHLRLPFLRKGELGMDLSPALFGVGYILGPRIATVMVGGGLLSSLLIIPAIAYWGEGRPPLYPETLLTITEMSASQIWTRYVRYIGAGAVAVAGIITLVRSVPVMIESFSAGAHELKGRVDAEVGSVERPAREETATQPRTSRDLPLKLVGAGI
;
A
#
# COMPACT_ATOMS: atom_id res chain seq x y z
N MET A 1 37.32 -4.56 9.02
CA MET A 1 37.36 -3.99 7.64
C MET A 1 36.51 -4.93 6.81
N THR A 2 35.24 -4.59 6.66
CA THR A 2 34.28 -5.29 5.79
C THR A 2 34.04 -4.42 4.59
N THR A 3 34.54 -4.87 3.45
CA THR A 3 34.37 -4.27 2.13
C THR A 3 32.88 -4.05 1.85
N PRO A 4 32.46 -2.92 1.27
CA PRO A 4 31.09 -2.75 0.83
C PRO A 4 30.79 -3.75 -0.30
N LEU A 5 29.63 -4.40 -0.23
CA LEU A 5 29.11 -5.36 -1.20
C LEU A 5 28.76 -4.67 -2.54
N ALA A 6 29.78 -4.17 -3.21
CA ALA A 6 29.69 -3.76 -4.60
C ALA A 6 30.56 -4.76 -5.40
N ASP A 7 29.99 -5.93 -5.70
CA ASP A 7 30.60 -6.82 -6.67
C ASP A 7 30.40 -6.28 -8.09
N ALA A 8 31.51 -6.17 -8.81
CA ALA A 8 31.61 -5.60 -10.15
C ALA A 8 30.86 -6.37 -11.26
N ASP A 9 30.20 -7.48 -10.93
CA ASP A 9 29.48 -8.35 -11.87
C ASP A 9 27.95 -8.29 -11.73
N ASN A 10 27.41 -7.33 -10.97
CA ASN A 10 25.97 -7.13 -10.90
C ASN A 10 25.50 -6.18 -12.02
N PRO A 11 24.69 -6.62 -13.00
CA PRO A 11 24.23 -5.77 -14.12
C PRO A 11 23.39 -4.57 -13.66
N ALA A 12 23.04 -4.48 -12.37
CA ALA A 12 22.35 -3.32 -11.77
C ALA A 12 23.26 -2.09 -11.54
N THR A 13 24.57 -2.18 -11.83
CA THR A 13 25.53 -1.10 -11.62
C THR A 13 26.02 -0.49 -12.93
N GLY A 14 25.11 -0.02 -13.78
CA GLY A 14 25.44 0.96 -14.80
C GLY A 14 25.72 2.32 -14.14
N ASP A 15 26.89 2.89 -14.38
CA ASP A 15 27.35 4.20 -13.90
C ASP A 15 27.48 4.43 -12.38
N GLY A 16 27.67 3.38 -11.58
CA GLY A 16 27.92 3.51 -10.12
C GLY A 16 26.70 3.97 -9.30
N VAL A 17 25.51 3.95 -9.87
CA VAL A 17 24.24 4.31 -9.23
C VAL A 17 23.42 3.05 -9.03
N ALA A 18 23.18 2.65 -7.77
CA ALA A 18 22.31 1.51 -7.49
C ALA A 18 20.89 1.86 -7.94
N GLN A 19 20.37 1.09 -8.87
CA GLN A 19 19.03 1.22 -9.44
C GLN A 19 18.33 -0.14 -9.45
N LEU A 20 17.00 -0.12 -9.41
CA LEU A 20 16.23 -1.32 -9.69
C LEU A 20 16.49 -1.76 -11.15
N PRO A 21 16.41 -3.09 -11.44
CA PRO A 21 16.48 -3.57 -12.81
C PRO A 21 15.46 -2.86 -13.71
N GLU A 22 15.79 -2.63 -14.98
CA GLU A 22 14.90 -1.95 -15.93
C GLU A 22 13.54 -2.63 -16.07
N ASN A 23 13.51 -3.96 -15.92
CA ASN A 23 12.29 -4.75 -15.97
C ASN A 23 11.50 -4.82 -14.65
N ALA A 24 11.95 -4.10 -13.60
CA ALA A 24 11.26 -4.12 -12.30
C ALA A 24 9.82 -3.57 -12.36
N ASN A 25 9.54 -2.64 -13.27
CA ASN A 25 8.28 -1.88 -13.33
C ASN A 25 7.51 -2.06 -14.64
N ARG A 26 7.91 -2.99 -15.49
CA ARG A 26 7.23 -3.30 -16.75
C ARG A 26 6.90 -4.78 -16.85
N PRO A 27 5.89 -5.16 -17.67
CA PRO A 27 5.63 -6.56 -17.99
C PRO A 27 6.87 -7.24 -18.58
N LEU A 28 7.12 -8.46 -18.14
CA LEU A 28 8.21 -9.28 -18.67
C LEU A 28 7.88 -9.71 -20.09
N GLN A 29 8.90 -9.73 -20.96
CA GLN A 29 8.79 -10.26 -22.31
C GLN A 29 8.82 -11.79 -22.28
N GLU A 30 8.42 -12.43 -23.38
CA GLU A 30 8.42 -13.88 -23.50
C GLU A 30 9.85 -14.43 -23.36
N GLY A 31 10.08 -15.30 -22.36
CA GLY A 31 11.41 -15.82 -22.04
C GLY A 31 12.25 -14.96 -21.07
N GLU A 32 11.81 -13.75 -20.75
CA GLU A 32 12.49 -12.88 -19.80
C GLU A 32 12.18 -13.30 -18.35
N ARG A 33 13.21 -13.25 -17.48
CA ARG A 33 13.04 -13.47 -16.04
C ARG A 33 13.38 -12.19 -15.28
N TYR A 34 12.60 -11.91 -14.26
CA TYR A 34 12.94 -10.86 -13.31
C TYR A 34 14.04 -11.34 -12.36
N GLU A 35 15.12 -10.59 -12.30
CA GLU A 35 16.17 -10.79 -11.31
C GLU A 35 15.95 -9.83 -10.14
N PRO A 36 15.79 -10.37 -8.90
CA PRO A 36 15.58 -9.51 -7.74
C PRO A 36 16.85 -8.71 -7.43
N TYR A 37 16.69 -7.49 -6.94
CA TYR A 37 17.77 -6.58 -6.55
C TYR A 37 18.79 -7.26 -5.61
N VAL A 38 18.32 -8.08 -4.67
CA VAL A 38 19.18 -8.97 -3.87
C VAL A 38 19.10 -10.37 -4.47
N PRO A 39 20.15 -10.87 -5.12
CA PRO A 39 20.15 -12.17 -5.77
C PRO A 39 19.77 -13.30 -4.82
N ALA A 40 19.12 -14.34 -5.34
CA ALA A 40 18.72 -15.52 -4.56
C ALA A 40 19.91 -16.29 -3.95
N SER A 41 21.10 -16.15 -4.54
CA SER A 41 22.36 -16.73 -4.04
C SER A 41 22.87 -16.07 -2.77
N GLN A 42 22.49 -14.81 -2.51
CA GLN A 42 22.85 -14.08 -1.31
C GLN A 42 21.78 -14.29 -0.21
N SER A 43 22.23 -14.41 1.04
CA SER A 43 21.36 -14.58 2.22
C SER A 43 21.75 -13.59 3.32
N PRO A 44 21.61 -12.28 3.10
CA PRO A 44 21.84 -11.30 4.15
C PRO A 44 20.80 -11.46 5.27
N HIS A 45 21.15 -11.05 6.48
CA HIS A 45 20.25 -11.12 7.62
C HIS A 45 19.07 -10.18 7.40
N GLU A 46 17.86 -10.69 7.39
CA GLU A 46 16.62 -9.91 7.22
C GLU A 46 15.97 -9.64 8.57
N PHE A 47 15.77 -10.72 9.34
CA PHE A 47 15.05 -10.69 10.61
C PHE A 47 16.01 -10.38 11.76
N THR A 48 16.14 -9.10 12.09
CA THR A 48 16.98 -8.63 13.19
C THR A 48 16.13 -7.89 14.23
N ILE A 49 16.60 -7.93 15.50
CA ILE A 49 15.92 -7.25 16.60
C ILE A 49 15.77 -5.75 16.33
N LYS A 50 16.77 -5.12 15.70
CA LYS A 50 16.71 -3.69 15.35
C LYS A 50 15.66 -3.41 14.29
N ALA A 51 15.55 -4.26 13.25
CA ALA A 51 14.53 -4.11 12.21
C ALA A 51 13.11 -4.25 12.80
N LEU A 52 12.93 -5.24 13.67
CA LEU A 52 11.68 -5.46 14.37
C LEU A 52 11.33 -4.29 15.32
N PHE A 53 12.31 -3.80 16.08
CA PHE A 53 12.12 -2.66 16.99
C PHE A 53 11.66 -1.41 16.24
N PHE A 54 12.36 -1.00 15.18
CA PHE A 54 11.96 0.17 14.39
C PHE A 54 10.65 -0.06 13.66
N GLY A 55 10.41 -1.26 13.14
CA GLY A 55 9.14 -1.62 12.51
C GLY A 55 7.96 -1.48 13.48
N ILE A 56 8.06 -2.01 14.69
CA ILE A 56 7.02 -1.89 15.72
C ILE A 56 6.85 -0.42 16.16
N LEU A 57 7.96 0.29 16.39
CA LEU A 57 7.92 1.70 16.80
C LEU A 57 7.17 2.56 15.77
N PHE A 58 7.54 2.44 14.50
CA PHE A 58 6.88 3.17 13.42
C PHE A 58 5.45 2.65 13.18
N GLY A 59 5.22 1.35 13.38
CA GLY A 59 3.89 0.76 13.32
C GLY A 59 2.92 1.38 14.35
N ILE A 60 3.34 1.52 15.58
CA ILE A 60 2.55 2.17 16.63
C ILE A 60 2.29 3.64 16.27
N LEU A 61 3.34 4.38 15.87
CA LEU A 61 3.23 5.79 15.54
C LEU A 61 2.27 6.04 14.37
N PHE A 62 2.51 5.38 13.26
CA PHE A 62 1.73 5.61 12.03
C PHE A 62 0.37 4.91 12.06
N GLY A 63 0.24 3.77 12.76
CA GLY A 63 -1.05 3.14 13.00
C GLY A 63 -1.97 4.02 13.82
N ALA A 64 -1.47 4.62 14.90
CA ALA A 64 -2.21 5.57 15.72
C ALA A 64 -2.58 6.85 14.94
N ALA A 65 -1.63 7.40 14.16
CA ALA A 65 -1.88 8.57 13.31
C ALA A 65 -2.97 8.28 12.26
N ASN A 66 -2.92 7.11 11.62
CA ASN A 66 -3.91 6.71 10.63
C ASN A 66 -5.29 6.45 11.27
N ALA A 67 -5.32 5.85 12.48
CA ALA A 67 -6.55 5.68 13.24
C ALA A 67 -7.21 7.02 13.57
N TYR A 68 -6.42 7.97 14.06
CA TYR A 68 -6.93 9.32 14.35
C TYR A 68 -7.50 10.02 13.11
N LEU A 69 -6.76 9.99 12.00
CA LEU A 69 -7.21 10.59 10.72
C LEU A 69 -8.47 9.91 10.19
N GLY A 70 -8.50 8.58 10.22
CA GLY A 70 -9.63 7.80 9.72
C GLY A 70 -10.91 8.06 10.49
N LEU A 71 -10.84 8.11 11.81
CA LEU A 71 -12.01 8.41 12.65
C LEU A 71 -12.46 9.87 12.52
N ARG A 72 -11.53 10.81 12.33
CA ARG A 72 -11.85 12.24 12.24
C ARG A 72 -12.27 12.69 10.85
N ALA A 73 -11.54 12.26 9.83
CA ALA A 73 -11.71 12.72 8.45
C ALA A 73 -12.46 11.71 7.56
N GLY A 74 -12.69 10.49 8.04
CA GLY A 74 -13.33 9.42 7.28
C GLY A 74 -12.50 8.92 6.12
N LEU A 75 -11.18 9.10 6.17
CA LEU A 75 -10.23 8.63 5.17
C LEU A 75 -8.96 8.10 5.84
N THR A 76 -8.30 7.18 5.19
CA THR A 76 -7.01 6.64 5.62
C THR A 76 -5.94 6.97 4.59
N ILE A 77 -4.70 7.09 5.06
CA ILE A 77 -3.53 7.32 4.22
C ILE A 77 -2.64 6.10 4.25
N SER A 78 -1.99 5.83 3.11
CA SER A 78 -0.91 4.86 3.10
C SER A 78 0.31 5.41 3.83
N THR A 79 0.82 4.62 4.75
CA THR A 79 2.01 4.98 5.53
C THR A 79 3.28 4.29 5.04
N SER A 80 3.20 3.50 3.97
CA SER A 80 4.33 2.72 3.45
C SER A 80 5.53 3.60 3.10
N ILE A 81 5.32 4.69 2.36
CA ILE A 81 6.39 5.61 1.97
C ILE A 81 6.96 6.39 3.18
N PRO A 82 6.14 7.03 4.05
CA PRO A 82 6.64 7.67 5.26
C PRO A 82 7.44 6.72 6.16
N VAL A 83 6.97 5.49 6.35
CA VAL A 83 7.69 4.49 7.15
C VAL A 83 9.01 4.11 6.48
N ALA A 84 9.05 3.92 5.15
CA ALA A 84 10.29 3.63 4.43
C ALA A 84 11.32 4.75 4.66
N VAL A 85 10.93 6.01 4.50
CA VAL A 85 11.82 7.17 4.71
C VAL A 85 12.30 7.26 6.16
N MET A 86 11.41 7.07 7.14
CA MET A 86 11.77 7.08 8.56
C MET A 86 12.71 5.93 8.93
N THR A 87 12.47 4.74 8.37
CA THR A 87 13.35 3.57 8.55
C THR A 87 14.75 3.86 7.99
N VAL A 88 14.82 4.42 6.78
CA VAL A 88 16.07 4.86 6.16
C VAL A 88 16.79 5.86 7.05
N ALA A 89 16.09 6.87 7.55
CA ALA A 89 16.66 7.89 8.44
C ALA A 89 17.22 7.27 9.73
N ALA A 90 16.45 6.37 10.36
CA ALA A 90 16.85 5.68 11.58
C ALA A 90 18.08 4.81 11.35
N PHE A 91 18.13 4.07 10.24
CA PHE A 91 19.27 3.20 9.92
C PHE A 91 20.52 3.99 9.52
N GLN A 92 20.37 5.11 8.84
CA GLN A 92 21.49 6.03 8.58
C GLN A 92 22.05 6.62 9.89
N ALA A 93 21.16 7.01 10.82
CA ALA A 93 21.59 7.47 12.13
C ALA A 93 22.37 6.36 12.87
N LEU A 94 21.88 5.12 12.85
CA LEU A 94 22.58 3.97 13.45
C LEU A 94 23.96 3.74 12.83
N ARG A 95 24.10 3.88 11.51
CA ARG A 95 25.41 3.75 10.82
C ARG A 95 26.44 4.74 11.35
N LYS A 96 26.05 5.97 11.72
CA LYS A 96 26.94 6.97 12.34
C LYS A 96 27.49 6.54 13.70
N PHE A 97 26.75 5.66 14.40
CA PHE A 97 27.16 5.08 15.69
C PHE A 97 27.79 3.69 15.55
N GLY A 98 28.25 3.29 14.35
CA GLY A 98 28.94 2.01 14.11
C GLY A 98 28.01 0.82 13.87
N GLY A 99 26.70 1.04 13.75
CA GLY A 99 25.74 -0.01 13.40
C GLY A 99 25.81 -0.40 11.92
N SER A 100 25.65 -1.68 11.62
CA SER A 100 25.42 -2.17 10.25
C SER A 100 23.94 -2.15 9.92
N ALA A 101 23.57 -1.89 8.68
CA ALA A 101 22.21 -2.02 8.19
C ALA A 101 22.24 -2.39 6.71
N ASN A 102 21.40 -3.35 6.34
CA ASN A 102 21.23 -3.77 4.96
C ASN A 102 19.81 -3.47 4.46
N ILE A 103 19.62 -3.55 3.15
CA ILE A 103 18.34 -3.21 2.51
C ILE A 103 17.19 -4.13 2.96
N LEU A 104 17.46 -5.42 3.21
CA LEU A 104 16.45 -6.38 3.62
C LEU A 104 15.95 -6.12 5.05
N GLU A 105 16.84 -5.71 5.97
CA GLU A 105 16.43 -5.25 7.29
C GLU A 105 15.58 -3.98 7.23
N ALA A 106 15.95 -3.05 6.35
CA ALA A 106 15.18 -1.82 6.15
C ALA A 106 13.80 -2.13 5.53
N ASN A 107 13.74 -3.06 4.59
CA ASN A 107 12.49 -3.52 4.00
C ASN A 107 11.60 -4.21 5.03
N LEU A 108 12.17 -5.06 5.90
CA LEU A 108 11.40 -5.70 6.97
C LEU A 108 10.82 -4.66 7.95
N ALA A 109 11.62 -3.70 8.40
CA ALA A 109 11.16 -2.64 9.29
C ALA A 109 10.06 -1.78 8.65
N GLN A 110 10.22 -1.44 7.37
CA GLN A 110 9.20 -0.72 6.60
C GLN A 110 7.91 -1.54 6.48
N THR A 111 8.01 -2.83 6.18
CA THR A 111 6.85 -3.73 6.02
C THR A 111 6.08 -3.88 7.33
N VAL A 112 6.77 -4.14 8.44
CA VAL A 112 6.15 -4.22 9.78
C VAL A 112 5.46 -2.91 10.14
N GLY A 113 6.12 -1.78 9.91
CA GLY A 113 5.57 -0.46 10.20
C GLY A 113 4.34 -0.12 9.37
N SER A 114 4.34 -0.45 8.08
CA SER A 114 3.21 -0.17 7.20
C SER A 114 2.03 -1.13 7.38
N ALA A 115 2.28 -2.38 7.77
CA ALA A 115 1.24 -3.37 8.03
C ALA A 115 0.28 -2.93 9.15
N SER A 116 0.80 -2.28 10.18
CA SER A 116 0.00 -1.69 11.27
C SER A 116 -1.05 -0.71 10.77
N SER A 117 -0.68 0.13 9.80
CA SER A 117 -1.59 1.10 9.19
C SER A 117 -2.72 0.43 8.39
N SER A 118 -2.42 -0.67 7.72
CA SER A 118 -3.42 -1.45 6.97
C SER A 118 -4.44 -2.09 7.90
N VAL A 119 -3.99 -2.69 9.01
CA VAL A 119 -4.89 -3.23 10.05
C VAL A 119 -5.72 -2.13 10.67
N ALA A 120 -5.11 -0.98 11.01
CA ALA A 120 -5.83 0.17 11.54
C ALA A 120 -6.94 0.65 10.60
N SER A 121 -6.68 0.69 9.29
CA SER A 121 -7.69 1.06 8.29
C SER A 121 -8.89 0.12 8.31
N GLY A 122 -8.68 -1.19 8.37
CA GLY A 122 -9.75 -2.17 8.49
C GLY A 122 -10.60 -1.95 9.74
N VAL A 123 -9.96 -1.75 10.88
CA VAL A 123 -10.61 -1.51 12.18
C VAL A 123 -11.45 -0.24 12.16
N ILE A 124 -10.91 0.86 11.63
CA ILE A 124 -11.55 2.18 11.60
C ILE A 124 -12.88 2.16 10.81
N PHE A 125 -12.94 1.43 9.72
CA PHE A 125 -14.13 1.39 8.88
C PHE A 125 -15.19 0.38 9.34
N THR A 126 -14.83 -0.60 10.16
CA THR A 126 -15.75 -1.64 10.61
C THR A 126 -16.23 -1.46 12.05
N LEU A 127 -15.34 -1.15 12.99
CA LEU A 127 -15.71 -1.04 14.42
C LEU A 127 -16.74 0.05 14.73
N PRO A 128 -16.74 1.24 14.10
CA PRO A 128 -17.76 2.25 14.38
C PRO A 128 -19.19 1.77 14.13
N ALA A 129 -19.39 0.82 13.19
CA ALA A 129 -20.71 0.24 12.96
C ALA A 129 -21.25 -0.52 14.20
N LEU A 130 -20.39 -1.20 14.93
CA LEU A 130 -20.79 -1.90 16.17
C LEU A 130 -21.29 -0.91 17.23
N PHE A 131 -20.60 0.21 17.39
CA PHE A 131 -21.02 1.26 18.32
C PHE A 131 -22.36 1.89 17.91
N LEU A 132 -22.58 2.10 16.60
CA LEU A 132 -23.86 2.59 16.08
C LEU A 132 -25.02 1.59 16.33
N TRP A 133 -24.73 0.30 16.40
CA TRP A 133 -25.69 -0.74 16.74
C TRP A 133 -25.87 -0.94 18.26
N GLY A 134 -25.23 -0.09 19.08
CA GLY A 134 -25.31 -0.16 20.54
C GLY A 134 -24.43 -1.27 21.16
N LEU A 135 -23.56 -1.88 20.37
CA LEU A 135 -22.59 -2.86 20.87
C LEU A 135 -21.33 -2.13 21.29
N HIS A 136 -20.83 -2.44 22.49
CA HIS A 136 -19.62 -1.86 23.05
C HIS A 136 -18.56 -2.95 23.30
N PRO A 137 -17.83 -3.38 22.26
CA PRO A 137 -16.80 -4.40 22.44
C PRO A 137 -15.67 -3.89 23.33
N SER A 138 -15.17 -4.75 24.21
CA SER A 138 -14.01 -4.43 25.05
C SER A 138 -12.74 -4.26 24.19
N LEU A 139 -11.73 -3.57 24.75
CA LEU A 139 -10.45 -3.39 24.06
C LEU A 139 -9.80 -4.73 23.67
N LEU A 140 -9.91 -5.74 24.54
CA LEU A 140 -9.37 -7.07 24.27
C LEU A 140 -10.09 -7.74 23.08
N GLN A 141 -11.42 -7.62 23.00
CA GLN A 141 -12.19 -8.14 21.86
C GLN A 141 -11.82 -7.44 20.56
N MET A 142 -11.70 -6.11 20.56
CA MET A 142 -11.29 -5.34 19.40
C MET A 142 -9.88 -5.74 18.94
N THR A 143 -8.95 -5.86 19.87
CA THR A 143 -7.56 -6.25 19.56
C THR A 143 -7.48 -7.68 19.04
N SER A 144 -8.18 -8.63 19.67
CA SER A 144 -8.18 -10.03 19.20
C SER A 144 -8.82 -10.18 17.82
N LEU A 145 -9.89 -9.43 17.55
CA LEU A 145 -10.54 -9.43 16.23
C LEU A 145 -9.62 -8.84 15.16
N ALA A 146 -8.96 -7.72 15.46
CA ALA A 146 -8.00 -7.09 14.56
C ALA A 146 -6.81 -8.03 14.26
N MET A 147 -6.30 -8.71 15.28
CA MET A 147 -5.21 -9.67 15.16
C MET A 147 -5.62 -10.89 14.33
N ALA A 148 -6.80 -11.45 14.59
CA ALA A 148 -7.33 -12.57 13.81
C ALA A 148 -7.53 -12.18 12.34
N GLY A 149 -8.13 -11.00 12.07
CA GLY A 149 -8.30 -10.49 10.72
C GLY A 149 -6.96 -10.28 9.98
N GLY A 150 -5.96 -9.74 10.67
CA GLY A 150 -4.60 -9.59 10.13
C GLY A 150 -3.95 -10.94 9.79
N LEU A 151 -4.04 -11.92 10.69
CA LEU A 151 -3.51 -13.27 10.47
C LEU A 151 -4.19 -13.95 9.27
N ILE A 152 -5.51 -13.92 9.19
CA ILE A 152 -6.27 -14.47 8.07
C ILE A 152 -5.82 -13.81 6.76
N GLY A 153 -5.70 -12.46 6.74
CA GLY A 153 -5.24 -11.73 5.55
C GLY A 153 -3.86 -12.17 5.08
N ILE A 154 -2.91 -12.36 5.99
CA ILE A 154 -1.56 -12.87 5.67
C ILE A 154 -1.64 -14.30 5.11
N LEU A 155 -2.38 -15.18 5.77
CA LEU A 155 -2.49 -16.58 5.36
C LEU A 155 -3.10 -16.74 3.97
N PHE A 156 -4.13 -15.94 3.64
CA PHE A 156 -4.69 -15.90 2.29
C PHE A 156 -3.72 -15.32 1.25
N MET A 157 -2.90 -14.34 1.63
CA MET A 157 -1.96 -13.72 0.69
C MET A 157 -0.79 -14.63 0.31
N ILE A 158 -0.36 -15.55 1.19
CA ILE A 158 0.79 -16.43 0.93
C ILE A 158 0.61 -17.22 -0.39
N PRO A 159 -0.47 -17.99 -0.61
CA PRO A 159 -0.67 -18.70 -1.87
C PRO A 159 -0.93 -17.76 -3.06
N LEU A 160 -1.56 -16.59 -2.82
CA LEU A 160 -1.86 -15.62 -3.87
C LEU A 160 -0.62 -14.84 -4.33
N ARG A 161 0.43 -14.78 -3.53
CA ARG A 161 1.66 -14.03 -3.82
C ARG A 161 2.26 -14.39 -5.18
N ARG A 162 2.38 -15.68 -5.47
CA ARG A 162 2.96 -16.15 -6.74
C ARG A 162 2.16 -15.68 -7.95
N PHE A 163 0.86 -15.63 -7.82
CA PHE A 163 0.01 -15.14 -8.90
C PHE A 163 0.06 -13.62 -9.02
N LEU A 164 -0.27 -12.91 -7.94
CA LEU A 164 -0.45 -11.46 -7.96
C LEU A 164 0.87 -10.71 -8.16
N ILE A 165 1.98 -11.25 -7.66
CA ILE A 165 3.27 -10.56 -7.68
C ILE A 165 4.18 -11.11 -8.78
N GLU A 166 4.29 -12.44 -8.93
CA GLU A 166 5.21 -13.04 -9.91
C GLU A 166 4.61 -13.15 -11.32
N ARG A 167 3.40 -13.74 -11.46
CA ARG A 167 2.76 -13.91 -12.78
C ARG A 167 2.25 -12.61 -13.38
N GLU A 168 1.67 -11.74 -12.55
CA GLU A 168 1.14 -10.46 -12.97
C GLU A 168 2.17 -9.32 -12.84
N HIS A 169 3.47 -9.67 -12.80
CA HIS A 169 4.56 -8.71 -12.73
C HIS A 169 4.45 -7.64 -13.83
N GLY A 170 4.52 -6.37 -13.41
CA GLY A 170 4.44 -5.22 -14.30
C GLY A 170 3.07 -4.97 -14.97
N LYS A 171 2.10 -5.90 -14.86
CA LYS A 171 0.72 -5.68 -15.34
C LYS A 171 -0.14 -5.02 -14.26
N LEU A 172 -0.01 -5.48 -13.02
CA LEU A 172 -0.66 -4.85 -11.88
C LEU A 172 0.25 -3.73 -11.33
N PRO A 173 -0.24 -2.49 -11.28
CA PRO A 173 0.53 -1.40 -10.70
C PRO A 173 0.51 -1.50 -9.16
N TYR A 174 1.68 -1.49 -8.56
CA TYR A 174 1.88 -1.38 -7.10
C TYR A 174 2.66 -0.08 -6.80
N PRO A 175 2.03 1.10 -6.94
CA PRO A 175 2.75 2.37 -6.93
C PRO A 175 3.47 2.65 -5.61
N GLU A 176 2.85 2.29 -4.50
CA GLU A 176 3.42 2.49 -3.17
C GLU A 176 4.59 1.54 -2.90
N GLY A 177 4.44 0.26 -3.26
CA GLY A 177 5.52 -0.73 -3.14
C GLY A 177 6.72 -0.36 -4.01
N THR A 178 6.46 0.08 -5.24
CA THR A 178 7.48 0.58 -6.17
C THR A 178 8.21 1.79 -5.58
N ALA A 179 7.48 2.78 -5.05
CA ALA A 179 8.09 3.94 -4.42
C ALA A 179 8.93 3.57 -3.19
N CYS A 180 8.45 2.63 -2.36
CA CYS A 180 9.22 2.14 -1.21
C CYS A 180 10.51 1.45 -1.67
N ALA A 181 10.46 0.61 -2.71
CA ALA A 181 11.64 -0.03 -3.26
C ALA A 181 12.67 1.00 -3.74
N HIS A 182 12.24 2.03 -4.49
CA HIS A 182 13.13 3.11 -4.92
C HIS A 182 13.75 3.86 -3.74
N VAL A 183 12.99 4.15 -2.68
CA VAL A 183 13.52 4.82 -1.47
C VAL A 183 14.57 3.96 -0.79
N LEU A 184 14.34 2.65 -0.66
CA LEU A 184 15.26 1.73 -0.01
C LEU A 184 16.55 1.56 -0.83
N VAL A 185 16.45 1.38 -2.14
CA VAL A 185 17.59 1.23 -3.06
C VAL A 185 18.42 2.52 -3.11
N ALA A 186 17.77 3.68 -3.25
CA ALA A 186 18.45 4.97 -3.25
C ALA A 186 19.24 5.22 -1.95
N ASN A 187 18.75 4.69 -0.83
CA ASN A 187 19.47 4.78 0.44
C ASN A 187 20.70 3.87 0.50
N GLU A 188 20.62 2.68 -0.05
CA GLU A 188 21.76 1.74 -0.05
C GLU A 188 22.91 2.26 -0.91
N ALA A 189 22.57 2.86 -2.06
CA ALA A 189 23.53 3.54 -2.93
C ALA A 189 24.26 4.69 -2.22
N GLY A 190 23.60 5.34 -1.25
CA GLY A 190 24.16 6.51 -0.57
C GLY A 190 24.28 7.74 -1.49
N GLY A 191 25.11 8.70 -1.07
CA GLY A 191 25.46 9.84 -1.91
C GLY A 191 24.31 10.80 -2.23
N SER A 192 24.22 11.24 -3.49
CA SER A 192 23.28 12.28 -3.92
C SER A 192 21.82 11.79 -3.93
N GLN A 193 21.56 10.52 -4.16
CA GLN A 193 20.21 9.96 -4.20
C GLN A 193 19.56 9.95 -2.81
N ALA A 194 20.25 9.45 -1.80
CA ALA A 194 19.77 9.51 -0.43
C ALA A 194 19.51 10.96 0.02
N ARG A 195 20.39 11.89 -0.38
CA ARG A 195 20.19 13.33 -0.11
C ARG A 195 18.88 13.86 -0.70
N ASN A 196 18.52 13.47 -1.92
CA ASN A 196 17.30 13.92 -2.59
C ASN A 196 16.03 13.45 -1.84
N VAL A 197 16.03 12.25 -1.26
CA VAL A 197 14.92 11.76 -0.41
C VAL A 197 14.74 12.68 0.80
N PHE A 198 15.83 13.05 1.49
CA PHE A 198 15.76 13.94 2.65
C PHE A 198 15.40 15.38 2.28
N ILE A 199 15.86 15.87 1.13
CA ILE A 199 15.45 17.19 0.59
C ILE A 199 13.94 17.17 0.31
N GLY A 200 13.43 16.13 -0.34
CA GLY A 200 11.99 15.95 -0.60
C GLY A 200 11.17 15.90 0.69
N LEU A 201 11.64 15.14 1.70
CA LEU A 201 11.00 15.10 3.02
C LEU A 201 10.99 16.48 3.69
N GLY A 202 12.13 17.19 3.69
CA GLY A 202 12.24 18.53 4.26
C GLY A 202 11.36 19.55 3.54
N ALA A 203 11.32 19.52 2.21
CA ALA A 203 10.46 20.39 1.42
C ALA A 203 8.97 20.10 1.66
N GLY A 204 8.58 18.82 1.73
CA GLY A 204 7.21 18.43 2.06
C GLY A 204 6.78 18.83 3.47
N ALA A 205 7.67 18.65 4.46
CA ALA A 205 7.44 19.07 5.84
C ALA A 205 7.33 20.60 5.95
N ALA A 206 8.21 21.35 5.29
CA ALA A 206 8.17 22.82 5.26
C ALA A 206 6.88 23.32 4.61
N TYR A 207 6.49 22.72 3.47
CA TYR A 207 5.23 23.06 2.82
C TYR A 207 4.04 22.78 3.75
N LYS A 208 4.00 21.61 4.40
CA LYS A 208 2.91 21.27 5.34
C LYS A 208 2.89 22.16 6.58
N ALA A 209 4.03 22.63 7.03
CA ALA A 209 4.11 23.64 8.10
C ALA A 209 3.54 25.00 7.65
N LEU A 210 3.82 25.43 6.40
CA LEU A 210 3.30 26.68 5.85
C LEU A 210 1.79 26.63 5.60
N THR A 211 1.25 25.52 5.14
CA THR A 211 -0.19 25.37 4.89
C THR A 211 -0.98 25.07 6.17
N GLY A 212 -0.53 24.10 6.97
CA GLY A 212 -1.29 23.60 8.10
C GLY A 212 -1.08 24.40 9.38
N TRP A 213 0.16 24.78 9.70
CA TRP A 213 0.51 25.46 10.94
C TRP A 213 0.55 26.99 10.77
N ALA A 214 1.35 27.49 9.84
CA ALA A 214 1.46 28.92 9.59
C ALA A 214 0.26 29.48 8.82
N ARG A 215 -0.47 28.66 8.08
CA ARG A 215 -1.63 29.03 7.25
C ARG A 215 -1.35 30.16 6.26
N VAL A 216 -0.13 30.25 5.77
CA VAL A 216 0.29 31.26 4.79
C VAL A 216 -0.11 30.87 3.38
N LEU A 217 -0.14 29.55 3.10
CA LEU A 217 -0.52 28.99 1.82
C LEU A 217 -1.86 28.26 1.96
N ALA A 218 -2.69 28.31 0.92
CA ALA A 218 -3.91 27.55 0.87
C ALA A 218 -3.61 26.05 0.69
N ASP A 219 -4.29 25.19 1.43
CA ASP A 219 -4.24 23.73 1.24
C ASP A 219 -4.99 23.30 -0.02
N GLU A 220 -6.03 24.06 -0.39
CA GLU A 220 -6.94 23.77 -1.52
C GLU A 220 -7.12 24.99 -2.40
N ALA A 221 -7.18 24.79 -3.70
CA ALA A 221 -7.54 25.81 -4.68
C ALA A 221 -8.94 25.50 -5.25
N HIS A 222 -9.84 26.45 -5.17
CA HIS A 222 -11.22 26.31 -5.64
C HIS A 222 -11.53 27.37 -6.69
N LEU A 223 -12.04 26.93 -7.84
CA LEU A 223 -12.53 27.77 -8.91
C LEU A 223 -14.03 27.52 -9.13
N ARG A 224 -14.86 28.46 -8.72
CA ARG A 224 -16.30 28.38 -8.97
C ARG A 224 -16.62 28.76 -10.41
N LEU A 225 -17.44 27.96 -11.05
CA LEU A 225 -17.87 28.17 -12.43
C LEU A 225 -19.25 28.88 -12.44
N PRO A 226 -19.32 30.16 -12.81
CA PRO A 226 -20.55 30.95 -12.70
C PRO A 226 -21.65 30.47 -13.62
N PHE A 227 -21.34 29.76 -14.70
CA PHE A 227 -22.29 29.21 -15.66
C PHE A 227 -22.85 27.85 -15.26
N LEU A 228 -22.29 27.19 -14.23
CA LEU A 228 -22.74 25.89 -13.73
C LEU A 228 -23.23 26.04 -12.28
N ARG A 229 -24.48 25.68 -12.03
CA ARG A 229 -25.03 25.71 -10.67
C ARG A 229 -24.25 24.79 -9.76
N LYS A 230 -23.57 25.40 -8.76
CA LYS A 230 -22.70 24.69 -7.81
C LYS A 230 -21.56 23.89 -8.47
N GLY A 231 -21.26 24.14 -9.75
CA GLY A 231 -20.08 23.63 -10.42
C GLY A 231 -18.82 24.29 -9.87
N GLU A 232 -17.89 23.46 -9.37
CA GLU A 232 -16.65 23.91 -8.77
C GLU A 232 -15.52 23.00 -9.21
N LEU A 233 -14.40 23.59 -9.63
CA LEU A 233 -13.16 22.88 -9.84
C LEU A 233 -12.31 23.09 -8.59
N GLY A 234 -12.02 22.02 -7.88
CA GLY A 234 -11.14 22.02 -6.71
C GLY A 234 -9.93 21.17 -6.94
N MET A 235 -8.81 21.59 -6.39
CA MET A 235 -7.56 20.85 -6.39
C MET A 235 -6.90 20.97 -5.02
N ASP A 236 -6.54 19.83 -4.44
CA ASP A 236 -5.70 19.78 -3.23
C ASP A 236 -4.23 20.02 -3.64
N LEU A 237 -3.62 21.02 -3.05
CA LEU A 237 -2.24 21.43 -3.33
C LEU A 237 -1.23 20.66 -2.46
N SER A 238 -1.49 19.38 -2.19
CA SER A 238 -0.65 18.53 -1.36
C SER A 238 0.56 17.98 -2.15
N PRO A 239 1.81 18.24 -1.71
CA PRO A 239 3.00 17.65 -2.32
C PRO A 239 2.99 16.11 -2.30
N ALA A 240 2.36 15.51 -1.29
CA ALA A 240 2.22 14.06 -1.19
C ALA A 240 1.35 13.51 -2.32
N LEU A 241 0.20 14.13 -2.60
CA LEU A 241 -0.68 13.74 -3.70
C LEU A 241 -0.02 13.98 -5.07
N PHE A 242 0.73 15.07 -5.20
CA PHE A 242 1.52 15.34 -6.41
C PHE A 242 2.56 14.24 -6.64
N GLY A 243 3.30 13.84 -5.60
CA GLY A 243 4.27 12.74 -5.68
C GLY A 243 3.63 11.40 -6.04
N VAL A 244 2.49 11.07 -5.44
CA VAL A 244 1.71 9.88 -5.80
C VAL A 244 1.26 9.93 -7.26
N GLY A 245 0.73 11.05 -7.72
CA GLY A 245 0.33 11.24 -9.12
C GLY A 245 1.49 11.06 -10.11
N TYR A 246 2.68 11.55 -9.75
CA TYR A 246 3.90 11.36 -10.53
C TYR A 246 4.28 9.87 -10.65
N ILE A 247 4.22 9.13 -9.53
CA ILE A 247 4.55 7.69 -9.49
C ILE A 247 3.52 6.86 -10.28
N LEU A 248 2.22 7.16 -10.14
CA LEU A 248 1.14 6.48 -10.85
C LEU A 248 1.21 6.67 -12.36
N GLY A 249 1.81 7.76 -12.79
CA GLY A 249 1.93 8.14 -14.18
C GLY A 249 0.62 8.69 -14.81
N PRO A 250 0.70 9.22 -16.04
CA PRO A 250 -0.39 9.99 -16.64
C PRO A 250 -1.63 9.14 -16.94
N ARG A 251 -1.47 7.86 -17.26
CA ARG A 251 -2.60 6.99 -17.61
C ARG A 251 -3.59 6.80 -16.46
N ILE A 252 -3.10 6.53 -15.26
CA ILE A 252 -3.95 6.35 -14.08
C ILE A 252 -4.41 7.69 -13.55
N ALA A 253 -3.52 8.69 -13.52
CA ALA A 253 -3.85 10.03 -13.06
C ALA A 253 -4.98 10.67 -13.89
N THR A 254 -5.01 10.49 -15.21
CA THR A 254 -6.09 11.01 -16.07
C THR A 254 -7.44 10.34 -15.78
N VAL A 255 -7.48 9.06 -15.45
CA VAL A 255 -8.73 8.39 -15.01
C VAL A 255 -9.24 8.97 -13.71
N MET A 256 -8.35 9.22 -12.73
CA MET A 256 -8.73 9.85 -11.45
C MET A 256 -9.24 11.27 -11.65
N VAL A 257 -8.54 12.08 -12.45
CA VAL A 257 -9.00 13.44 -12.82
C VAL A 257 -10.34 13.39 -13.55
N GLY A 258 -10.53 12.44 -14.47
CA GLY A 258 -11.80 12.23 -15.18
C GLY A 258 -12.96 11.95 -14.20
N GLY A 259 -12.75 11.14 -13.18
CA GLY A 259 -13.73 10.89 -12.11
C GLY A 259 -14.06 12.15 -11.30
N GLY A 260 -13.03 12.93 -10.95
CA GLY A 260 -13.20 14.24 -10.27
C GLY A 260 -13.98 15.24 -11.10
N LEU A 261 -13.66 15.38 -12.39
CA LEU A 261 -14.37 16.26 -13.32
C LEU A 261 -15.84 15.82 -13.52
N LEU A 262 -16.07 14.50 -13.67
CA LEU A 262 -17.41 13.95 -13.76
C LEU A 262 -18.26 14.32 -12.52
N SER A 263 -17.65 14.16 -11.33
CA SER A 263 -18.29 14.54 -10.07
C SER A 263 -18.61 16.04 -10.02
N SER A 264 -17.62 16.89 -10.26
CA SER A 264 -17.70 18.33 -10.04
C SER A 264 -18.49 19.08 -11.12
N LEU A 265 -18.42 18.62 -12.37
CA LEU A 265 -19.01 19.33 -13.52
C LEU A 265 -20.33 18.72 -14.00
N LEU A 266 -20.61 17.46 -13.67
CA LEU A 266 -21.83 16.80 -14.12
C LEU A 266 -22.72 16.41 -12.94
N ILE A 267 -22.21 15.58 -12.01
CA ILE A 267 -23.06 14.98 -10.96
C ILE A 267 -23.54 16.05 -9.97
N ILE A 268 -22.64 16.87 -9.43
CA ILE A 268 -23.01 17.93 -8.46
C ILE A 268 -23.98 18.95 -9.09
N PRO A 269 -23.73 19.53 -10.28
CA PRO A 269 -24.66 20.39 -10.94
C PRO A 269 -26.00 19.73 -11.27
N ALA A 270 -26.01 18.46 -11.67
CA ALA A 270 -27.26 17.72 -11.93
C ALA A 270 -28.08 17.55 -10.66
N ILE A 271 -27.47 17.17 -9.54
CA ILE A 271 -28.18 17.11 -8.24
C ILE A 271 -28.69 18.47 -7.84
N ALA A 272 -27.91 19.54 -8.05
CA ALA A 272 -28.32 20.90 -7.74
C ALA A 272 -29.51 21.37 -8.60
N TYR A 273 -29.55 20.99 -9.87
CA TYR A 273 -30.62 21.36 -10.80
C TYR A 273 -31.93 20.60 -10.49
N TRP A 274 -31.86 19.26 -10.36
CA TRP A 274 -33.07 18.46 -10.12
C TRP A 274 -33.56 18.49 -8.67
N GLY A 275 -32.70 18.89 -7.73
CA GLY A 275 -33.03 19.03 -6.32
C GLY A 275 -33.61 20.39 -5.96
N GLU A 276 -33.66 21.35 -6.90
CA GLU A 276 -34.21 22.68 -6.67
C GLU A 276 -35.71 22.61 -6.35
N GLY A 277 -36.14 23.30 -5.30
CA GLY A 277 -37.54 23.34 -4.88
C GLY A 277 -38.07 22.06 -4.24
N ARG A 278 -37.22 21.06 -4.01
CA ARG A 278 -37.60 19.83 -3.30
C ARG A 278 -37.32 19.94 -1.80
N PRO A 279 -38.11 19.23 -0.96
CA PRO A 279 -37.82 19.11 0.45
C PRO A 279 -36.45 18.42 0.64
N PRO A 280 -35.85 18.48 1.86
CA PRO A 280 -34.62 17.77 2.16
C PRO A 280 -34.71 16.32 1.71
N LEU A 281 -33.67 15.86 0.99
CA LEU A 281 -33.60 14.50 0.46
C LEU A 281 -32.70 13.65 1.39
N TYR A 282 -33.18 12.44 1.70
CA TYR A 282 -32.33 11.50 2.47
C TYR A 282 -30.96 11.32 1.82
N PRO A 283 -29.85 11.29 2.57
CA PRO A 283 -29.73 11.20 4.04
C PRO A 283 -29.80 12.54 4.80
N GLU A 284 -29.96 13.66 4.13
CA GLU A 284 -30.10 14.95 4.77
C GLU A 284 -31.57 15.22 5.15
N THR A 285 -31.78 15.77 6.34
CA THR A 285 -33.13 16.02 6.87
C THR A 285 -33.41 17.48 7.16
N LEU A 286 -32.38 18.33 7.20
CA LEU A 286 -32.48 19.73 7.62
C LEU A 286 -32.29 20.73 6.48
N LEU A 287 -31.33 20.47 5.59
CA LEU A 287 -30.94 21.39 4.52
C LEU A 287 -31.54 20.96 3.17
N THR A 288 -32.08 21.91 2.45
CA THR A 288 -32.45 21.69 1.05
C THR A 288 -31.21 21.68 0.16
N ILE A 289 -31.29 21.03 -1.01
CA ILE A 289 -30.21 21.03 -1.99
C ILE A 289 -29.77 22.44 -2.37
N THR A 290 -30.72 23.39 -2.37
CA THR A 290 -30.46 24.79 -2.71
C THR A 290 -29.57 25.49 -1.68
N GLU A 291 -29.71 25.14 -0.42
CA GLU A 291 -28.94 25.72 0.69
C GLU A 291 -27.54 25.08 0.85
N MET A 292 -27.38 23.87 0.36
CA MET A 292 -26.09 23.16 0.47
C MET A 292 -24.99 23.76 -0.42
N SER A 293 -23.76 23.77 0.06
CA SER A 293 -22.57 24.02 -0.76
C SER A 293 -22.26 22.83 -1.67
N ALA A 294 -21.41 23.01 -2.69
CA ALA A 294 -20.92 21.93 -3.54
C ALA A 294 -20.25 20.82 -2.73
N SER A 295 -19.43 21.17 -1.74
CA SER A 295 -18.77 20.24 -0.83
C SER A 295 -19.76 19.46 0.04
N GLN A 296 -20.85 20.08 0.49
CA GLN A 296 -21.90 19.39 1.24
C GLN A 296 -22.67 18.40 0.35
N ILE A 297 -23.01 18.78 -0.89
CA ILE A 297 -23.63 17.87 -1.87
C ILE A 297 -22.69 16.68 -2.15
N TRP A 298 -21.39 16.94 -2.31
CA TRP A 298 -20.42 15.88 -2.49
C TRP A 298 -20.40 14.91 -1.30
N THR A 299 -20.31 15.45 -0.08
CA THR A 299 -20.23 14.63 1.15
C THR A 299 -21.51 13.82 1.39
N ARG A 300 -22.69 14.39 1.09
CA ARG A 300 -23.97 13.76 1.39
C ARG A 300 -24.49 12.81 0.30
N TYR A 301 -24.11 13.02 -0.96
CA TYR A 301 -24.64 12.25 -2.08
C TYR A 301 -23.57 11.63 -2.97
N VAL A 302 -22.67 12.43 -3.52
CA VAL A 302 -21.72 11.96 -4.54
C VAL A 302 -20.73 10.95 -3.97
N ARG A 303 -20.30 11.15 -2.73
CA ARG A 303 -19.44 10.22 -2.00
C ARG A 303 -20.03 8.81 -1.94
N TYR A 304 -21.33 8.67 -1.74
CA TYR A 304 -22.00 7.37 -1.71
C TYR A 304 -22.13 6.74 -3.09
N ILE A 305 -22.34 7.56 -4.14
CA ILE A 305 -22.28 7.07 -5.52
C ILE A 305 -20.89 6.52 -5.82
N GLY A 306 -19.83 7.23 -5.44
CA GLY A 306 -18.46 6.78 -5.57
C GLY A 306 -18.18 5.49 -4.78
N ALA A 307 -18.62 5.42 -3.53
CA ALA A 307 -18.51 4.22 -2.70
C ALA A 307 -19.22 3.00 -3.33
N GLY A 308 -20.43 3.20 -3.86
CA GLY A 308 -21.17 2.18 -4.60
C GLY A 308 -20.42 1.70 -5.85
N ALA A 309 -19.86 2.62 -6.62
CA ALA A 309 -19.05 2.29 -7.80
C ALA A 309 -17.82 1.45 -7.43
N VAL A 310 -17.11 1.82 -6.36
CA VAL A 310 -15.96 1.05 -5.85
C VAL A 310 -16.39 -0.34 -5.37
N ALA A 311 -17.51 -0.43 -4.65
CA ALA A 311 -18.02 -1.72 -4.18
C ALA A 311 -18.35 -2.67 -5.34
N VAL A 312 -19.06 -2.16 -6.36
CA VAL A 312 -19.39 -2.95 -7.56
C VAL A 312 -18.13 -3.35 -8.33
N ALA A 313 -17.18 -2.43 -8.52
CA ALA A 313 -15.90 -2.73 -9.16
C ALA A 313 -15.12 -3.79 -8.39
N GLY A 314 -15.11 -3.70 -7.04
CA GLY A 314 -14.50 -4.69 -6.16
C GLY A 314 -15.13 -6.08 -6.31
N ILE A 315 -16.45 -6.16 -6.33
CA ILE A 315 -17.20 -7.42 -6.53
C ILE A 315 -16.86 -8.02 -7.90
N ILE A 316 -16.90 -7.21 -8.97
CA ILE A 316 -16.54 -7.65 -10.32
C ILE A 316 -15.11 -8.19 -10.37
N THR A 317 -14.18 -7.48 -9.73
CA THR A 317 -12.77 -7.89 -9.65
C THR A 317 -12.62 -9.20 -8.88
N LEU A 318 -13.31 -9.33 -7.75
CA LEU A 318 -13.33 -10.56 -6.96
C LEU A 318 -13.83 -11.74 -7.80
N VAL A 319 -15.00 -11.61 -8.45
CA VAL A 319 -15.58 -12.65 -9.30
C VAL A 319 -14.62 -13.05 -10.42
N ARG A 320 -13.96 -12.09 -11.05
CA ARG A 320 -12.94 -12.35 -12.09
C ARG A 320 -11.69 -13.04 -11.54
N SER A 321 -11.35 -12.82 -10.29
CA SER A 321 -10.19 -13.42 -9.63
C SER A 321 -10.45 -14.83 -9.12
N VAL A 322 -11.72 -15.21 -8.90
CA VAL A 322 -12.09 -16.54 -8.38
C VAL A 322 -11.49 -17.71 -9.18
N PRO A 323 -11.58 -17.74 -10.54
CA PRO A 323 -11.00 -18.85 -11.30
C PRO A 323 -9.50 -19.01 -11.06
N VAL A 324 -8.80 -17.89 -10.99
CA VAL A 324 -7.36 -17.83 -10.73
C VAL A 324 -7.02 -18.29 -9.31
N MET A 325 -7.83 -17.88 -8.34
CA MET A 325 -7.68 -18.36 -6.96
C MET A 325 -7.86 -19.88 -6.91
N ILE A 326 -8.92 -20.43 -7.54
CA ILE A 326 -9.17 -21.86 -7.59
C ILE A 326 -8.02 -22.59 -8.28
N GLU A 327 -7.50 -22.07 -9.40
CA GLU A 327 -6.35 -22.64 -10.10
C GLU A 327 -5.10 -22.65 -9.21
N SER A 328 -4.84 -21.56 -8.50
CA SER A 328 -3.71 -21.45 -7.57
C SER A 328 -3.81 -22.42 -6.40
N PHE A 329 -5.02 -22.54 -5.80
CA PHE A 329 -5.27 -23.51 -4.74
C PHE A 329 -5.18 -24.96 -5.26
N SER A 330 -5.70 -25.24 -6.46
CA SER A 330 -5.64 -26.55 -7.07
C SER A 330 -4.22 -26.96 -7.43
N ALA A 331 -3.42 -26.03 -7.99
CA ALA A 331 -2.00 -26.26 -8.25
C ALA A 331 -1.21 -26.56 -6.96
N GLY A 332 -1.47 -25.80 -5.89
CA GLY A 332 -0.91 -26.08 -4.56
C GLY A 332 -1.35 -27.43 -3.97
N ALA A 333 -2.60 -27.80 -4.16
CA ALA A 333 -3.13 -29.10 -3.73
C ALA A 333 -2.54 -30.26 -4.52
N HIS A 334 -2.34 -30.09 -5.85
CA HIS A 334 -1.66 -31.07 -6.70
C HIS A 334 -0.18 -31.23 -6.33
N GLU A 335 0.51 -30.17 -6.00
CA GLU A 335 1.90 -30.21 -5.51
C GLU A 335 1.97 -30.94 -4.16
N LEU A 336 1.01 -30.73 -3.27
CA LEU A 336 0.88 -31.47 -2.00
C LEU A 336 0.61 -32.96 -2.24
N LYS A 337 -0.30 -33.27 -3.16
CA LYS A 337 -0.67 -34.67 -3.48
C LYS A 337 0.52 -35.39 -4.14
N GLY A 338 1.21 -34.76 -5.09
CA GLY A 338 2.42 -35.31 -5.70
C GLY A 338 3.56 -35.54 -4.69
N ARG A 339 3.69 -34.69 -3.66
CA ARG A 339 4.63 -34.90 -2.55
C ARG A 339 4.21 -36.04 -1.62
N VAL A 340 2.92 -36.16 -1.33
CA VAL A 340 2.39 -37.27 -0.50
C VAL A 340 2.53 -38.60 -1.24
N ASP A 341 2.24 -38.64 -2.54
CA ASP A 341 2.39 -39.84 -3.36
C ASP A 341 3.86 -40.23 -3.56
N ALA A 342 4.78 -39.24 -3.63
CA ALA A 342 6.23 -39.47 -3.63
C ALA A 342 6.77 -39.95 -2.26
N GLU A 343 6.19 -39.48 -1.15
CA GLU A 343 6.51 -39.93 0.21
C GLU A 343 6.00 -41.37 0.48
N VAL A 344 4.89 -41.74 -0.11
CA VAL A 344 4.29 -43.08 0.04
C VAL A 344 4.90 -44.11 -0.93
N GLY A 345 5.44 -43.64 -2.07
CA GLY A 345 6.02 -44.50 -3.12
C GLY A 345 7.54 -44.69 -3.09
N SER A 346 8.27 -44.03 -2.20
CA SER A 346 9.73 -44.14 -2.13
C SER A 346 10.24 -44.28 -0.69
N VAL A 347 10.53 -45.52 -0.31
CA VAL A 347 11.14 -45.87 0.98
C VAL A 347 12.63 -45.43 1.06
N GLU A 348 13.20 -44.80 0.05
CA GLU A 348 14.59 -44.34 0.06
C GLU A 348 14.82 -43.05 -0.74
N ARG A 349 14.48 -41.91 -0.15
CA ARG A 349 15.19 -40.66 -0.39
C ARG A 349 15.12 -39.77 0.86
N PRO A 350 16.27 -39.32 1.42
CA PRO A 350 16.21 -38.47 2.60
C PRO A 350 15.61 -37.12 2.27
N ALA A 351 14.57 -36.77 3.02
CA ALA A 351 13.80 -35.51 2.91
C ALA A 351 14.63 -34.21 3.06
N ARG A 352 15.93 -34.32 3.14
CA ARG A 352 16.89 -33.19 3.32
C ARG A 352 17.41 -32.58 2.02
N GLU A 353 17.32 -33.28 0.87
CA GLU A 353 17.91 -32.78 -0.38
C GLU A 353 16.93 -31.92 -1.24
N GLU A 354 15.63 -32.14 -1.15
CA GLU A 354 14.67 -31.35 -1.95
C GLU A 354 14.45 -29.93 -1.42
N THR A 355 14.69 -29.67 -0.14
CA THR A 355 14.64 -28.32 0.44
C THR A 355 15.89 -27.50 0.10
N ALA A 356 16.99 -28.14 -0.30
CA ALA A 356 18.25 -27.48 -0.62
C ALA A 356 18.32 -26.90 -2.05
N THR A 357 17.42 -27.33 -2.95
CA THR A 357 17.47 -26.94 -4.37
C THR A 357 16.56 -25.74 -4.72
N GLN A 358 15.64 -25.35 -3.83
CA GLN A 358 14.81 -24.16 -4.10
C GLN A 358 15.53 -22.87 -3.70
N PRO A 359 15.63 -21.89 -4.61
CA PRO A 359 16.23 -20.61 -4.28
C PRO A 359 15.50 -19.93 -3.11
N ARG A 360 16.23 -19.16 -2.30
CA ARG A 360 15.68 -18.46 -1.12
C ARG A 360 14.41 -17.68 -1.41
N THR A 361 14.35 -17.02 -2.55
CA THR A 361 13.26 -16.17 -2.99
C THR A 361 11.97 -16.92 -3.32
N SER A 362 12.02 -18.23 -3.53
CA SER A 362 10.85 -19.08 -3.84
C SER A 362 10.34 -19.90 -2.64
N ARG A 363 10.96 -19.74 -1.47
CA ARG A 363 10.55 -20.49 -0.26
C ARG A 363 9.40 -19.78 0.42
N ASP A 364 8.21 -20.35 0.32
CA ASP A 364 7.02 -19.92 1.04
C ASP A 364 6.78 -20.77 2.29
N LEU A 365 5.88 -20.32 3.17
CA LEU A 365 5.45 -21.14 4.30
C LEU A 365 4.76 -22.42 3.79
N PRO A 366 4.94 -23.56 4.47
CA PRO A 366 4.29 -24.81 4.07
C PRO A 366 2.77 -24.65 3.99
N LEU A 367 2.18 -25.09 2.89
CA LEU A 367 0.72 -24.98 2.67
C LEU A 367 -0.11 -25.70 3.76
N LYS A 368 0.46 -26.74 4.39
CA LYS A 368 -0.15 -27.42 5.55
C LYS A 368 -0.32 -26.47 6.74
N LEU A 369 0.67 -25.62 6.98
CA LEU A 369 0.62 -24.62 8.08
C LEU A 369 -0.33 -23.48 7.73
N VAL A 370 -0.36 -23.05 6.47
CA VAL A 370 -1.31 -22.05 5.97
C VAL A 370 -2.76 -22.57 6.10
N GLY A 371 -3.02 -23.79 5.64
CA GLY A 371 -4.35 -24.41 5.73
C GLY A 371 -4.82 -24.70 7.16
N ALA A 372 -3.89 -24.97 8.09
CA ALA A 372 -4.23 -25.15 9.50
C ALA A 372 -4.51 -23.82 10.22
N GLY A 373 -4.00 -22.71 9.69
CA GLY A 373 -4.18 -21.38 10.27
C GLY A 373 -5.42 -20.64 9.77
N ILE A 374 -5.97 -21.06 8.62
CA ILE A 374 -7.25 -20.59 8.07
C ILE A 374 -8.41 -21.36 8.68
#